data_cb66db5d66582c01fa95ae05fa58f1a6
#
_entry.id   cb66db5d66582c01fa95ae05fa58f1a6
#
_cell.length_a   1.000
_cell.length_b   1.000
_cell.length_c   1.000
_cell.angle_alpha   90.00
_cell.angle_beta   90.00
_cell.angle_gamma   90.00
#
_symmetry.space_group_name_H-M   'P 1'
#
loop_
_entity.id
_entity.type
_entity.pdbx_description
1 polymer ?
#
loop_
_entity_poly.entity_id
_entity_poly.type
_entity_poly.pdbx_seq_one_letter_code
_entity_poly.pdbx_strand_id
1 'polypeptide(L)'
;MAVDVKKLFNEDLKGALERNPAEAKKIGGVYQLNIGGAGSWGIDLTKDAPTVTEGTVANPGATIEIAEPDFQTLYANPQAEGMKLFFAGKLKVKGNQMLAMNLQKLFALK
;
A
#
# COMPACT_ATOMS: atom_id res chain seq x y z
N MET A 1 13.38 0.49 14.05
CA MET A 1 14.16 0.94 12.87
C MET A 1 13.23 1.24 11.71
N ALA A 2 13.56 2.27 10.95
CA ALA A 2 12.74 2.64 9.82
C ALA A 2 12.94 1.68 8.64
N VAL A 3 11.86 1.40 7.92
CA VAL A 3 11.92 0.62 6.69
C VAL A 3 12.34 1.56 5.55
N ASP A 4 13.12 1.03 4.61
CA ASP A 4 13.43 1.75 3.37
C ASP A 4 12.20 1.64 2.47
N VAL A 5 11.46 2.73 2.33
CA VAL A 5 10.18 2.73 1.61
C VAL A 5 10.38 2.36 0.14
N LYS A 6 11.39 2.92 -0.52
CA LYS A 6 11.65 2.59 -1.92
C LYS A 6 11.98 1.12 -2.09
N LYS A 7 12.82 0.59 -1.22
CA LYS A 7 13.18 -0.82 -1.26
C LYS A 7 11.96 -1.69 -0.97
N LEU A 8 11.14 -1.27 0.00
CA LEU A 8 9.93 -2.01 0.35
C LEU A 8 9.04 -2.21 -0.88
N PHE A 9 8.73 -1.15 -1.59
CA PHE A 9 7.82 -1.24 -2.73
C PHE A 9 8.49 -1.81 -3.98
N ASN A 10 9.72 -1.41 -4.27
CA ASN A 10 10.37 -1.81 -5.52
C ASN A 10 10.97 -3.21 -5.46
N GLU A 11 11.27 -3.72 -4.27
CA GLU A 11 11.90 -5.04 -4.10
C GLU A 11 11.08 -5.97 -3.22
N ASP A 12 10.83 -5.60 -1.97
CA ASP A 12 10.23 -6.52 -1.01
C ASP A 12 8.78 -6.85 -1.34
N LEU A 13 7.96 -5.83 -1.60
CA LEU A 13 6.56 -6.03 -1.93
C LEU A 13 6.42 -6.68 -3.31
N LYS A 14 7.21 -6.24 -4.27
CA LYS A 14 7.20 -6.83 -5.60
C LYS A 14 7.51 -8.32 -5.52
N GLY A 15 8.54 -8.70 -4.76
CA GLY A 15 8.89 -10.10 -4.55
C GLY A 15 7.78 -10.87 -3.85
N ALA A 16 7.16 -10.26 -2.83
CA ALA A 16 6.05 -10.90 -2.12
C ALA A 16 4.87 -11.18 -3.05
N LEU A 17 4.54 -10.24 -3.93
CA LEU A 17 3.46 -10.41 -4.90
C LEU A 17 3.79 -11.51 -5.91
N GLU A 18 5.04 -11.59 -6.35
CA GLU A 18 5.47 -12.64 -7.29
C GLU A 18 5.39 -14.03 -6.66
N ARG A 19 5.63 -14.13 -5.34
CA ARG A 19 5.54 -15.39 -4.62
C ARG A 19 4.10 -15.76 -4.24
N ASN A 20 3.19 -14.79 -4.21
CA ASN A 20 1.81 -14.99 -3.74
C ASN A 20 0.78 -14.41 -4.72
N PRO A 21 0.83 -14.78 -6.01
CA PRO A 21 -0.07 -14.15 -6.98
C PRO A 21 -1.54 -14.45 -6.73
N ALA A 22 -1.86 -15.65 -6.27
CA ALA A 22 -3.25 -16.02 -5.99
C ALA A 22 -3.81 -15.24 -4.79
N GLU A 23 -3.01 -15.08 -3.73
CA GLU A 23 -3.42 -14.31 -2.56
C GLU A 23 -3.58 -12.84 -2.90
N ALA A 24 -2.67 -12.29 -3.70
CA ALA A 24 -2.75 -10.91 -4.15
C ALA A 24 -4.04 -10.67 -4.95
N LYS A 25 -4.39 -11.59 -5.84
CA LYS A 25 -5.61 -11.48 -6.65
C LYS A 25 -6.86 -11.54 -5.78
N LYS A 26 -6.86 -12.34 -4.72
CA LYS A 26 -7.96 -12.38 -3.75
C LYS A 26 -8.14 -11.06 -3.03
N ILE A 27 -7.05 -10.40 -2.66
CA ILE A 27 -7.11 -9.07 -2.07
C ILE A 27 -7.74 -8.10 -3.07
N GLY A 28 -7.23 -8.12 -4.30
CA GLY A 28 -7.79 -7.37 -5.41
C GLY A 28 -7.64 -5.87 -5.28
N GLY A 29 -8.04 -5.16 -6.34
CA GLY A 29 -8.08 -3.71 -6.36
C GLY A 29 -6.84 -3.09 -6.99
N VAL A 30 -6.99 -1.80 -7.32
CA VAL A 30 -5.89 -0.98 -7.83
C VAL A 30 -5.69 0.16 -6.85
N TYR A 31 -4.46 0.34 -6.39
CA TYR A 31 -4.13 1.28 -5.33
C TYR A 31 -3.08 2.28 -5.80
N GLN A 32 -3.26 3.53 -5.41
CA GLN A 32 -2.23 4.56 -5.56
C GLN A 32 -1.78 4.95 -4.16
N LEU A 33 -0.50 4.75 -3.86
CA LEU A 33 0.08 5.17 -2.60
C LEU A 33 1.03 6.34 -2.84
N ASN A 34 0.72 7.45 -2.20
CA ASN A 34 1.55 8.67 -2.26
C ASN A 34 2.13 8.89 -0.88
N ILE A 35 3.43 8.63 -0.74
CA ILE A 35 4.12 8.73 0.54
C ILE A 35 5.01 9.95 0.51
N GLY A 36 4.58 11.00 1.21
CA GLY A 36 5.28 12.27 1.21
C GLY A 36 6.69 12.14 1.75
N GLY A 37 7.68 12.55 0.96
CA GLY A 37 9.09 12.44 1.30
C GLY A 37 9.77 11.19 0.75
N ALA A 38 9.01 10.20 0.30
CA ALA A 38 9.57 8.95 -0.22
C ALA A 38 9.26 8.73 -1.71
N GLY A 39 8.01 8.92 -2.12
CA GLY A 39 7.61 8.73 -3.51
C GLY A 39 6.19 8.24 -3.64
N SER A 40 5.84 7.79 -4.84
CA SER A 40 4.50 7.28 -5.15
C SER A 40 4.61 5.94 -5.84
N TRP A 41 3.65 5.06 -5.56
CA TRP A 41 3.61 3.72 -6.16
C TRP A 41 2.18 3.34 -6.50
N GLY A 42 2.02 2.73 -7.69
CA GLY A 42 0.76 2.13 -8.10
C GLY A 42 0.83 0.62 -7.93
N ILE A 43 -0.21 0.05 -7.35
CA ILE A 43 -0.29 -1.39 -7.09
C ILE A 43 -1.55 -1.92 -7.76
N ASP A 44 -1.39 -2.86 -8.69
CA ASP A 44 -2.52 -3.48 -9.40
C ASP A 44 -2.60 -4.96 -9.01
N LEU A 45 -3.64 -5.31 -8.27
CA LEU A 45 -3.88 -6.68 -7.81
C LEU A 45 -5.03 -7.34 -8.58
N THR A 46 -5.49 -6.74 -9.68
CA THR A 46 -6.61 -7.28 -10.44
C THR A 46 -6.17 -8.29 -11.51
N LYS A 47 -4.87 -8.37 -11.78
CA LYS A 47 -4.31 -9.22 -12.82
C LYS A 47 -3.75 -10.51 -12.23
N ASP A 48 -3.61 -11.54 -13.07
CA ASP A 48 -2.98 -12.80 -12.66
C ASP A 48 -1.52 -12.57 -12.23
N ALA A 49 -0.84 -11.61 -12.85
CA ALA A 49 0.48 -11.17 -12.43
C ALA A 49 0.36 -9.80 -11.76
N PRO A 50 0.27 -9.75 -10.43
CA PRO A 50 0.14 -8.46 -9.75
C PRO A 50 1.40 -7.61 -9.92
N THR A 51 1.21 -6.29 -10.01
CA THR A 51 2.32 -5.37 -10.29
C THR A 51 2.42 -4.28 -9.24
N VAL A 52 3.66 -3.86 -8.98
CA VAL A 52 3.98 -2.65 -8.22
C VAL A 52 4.84 -1.79 -9.13
N THR A 53 4.40 -0.56 -9.39
CA THR A 53 5.11 0.34 -10.29
C THR A 53 5.32 1.68 -9.62
N GLU A 54 6.52 2.19 -9.64
CA GLU A 54 6.80 3.53 -9.11
C GLU A 54 6.14 4.57 -10.03
N GLY A 55 5.48 5.56 -9.42
CA GLY A 55 4.79 6.61 -10.15
C GLY A 55 3.28 6.52 -9.97
N THR A 56 2.54 7.06 -10.94
CA THR A 56 1.08 7.17 -10.88
C THR A 56 0.42 6.07 -11.70
N VAL A 57 -0.60 5.44 -11.12
CA VAL A 57 -1.39 4.43 -11.82
C VAL A 57 -2.69 5.07 -12.32
N ALA A 58 -3.19 4.60 -13.46
CA ALA A 58 -4.44 5.10 -14.03
C ALA A 58 -5.63 4.50 -13.28
N ASN A 59 -6.62 5.35 -12.99
CA ASN A 59 -7.92 4.96 -12.42
C ASN A 59 -7.79 4.06 -11.18
N PRO A 60 -7.08 4.50 -10.12
CA PRO A 60 -7.01 3.70 -8.92
C PRO A 60 -8.35 3.60 -8.23
N GLY A 61 -8.66 2.44 -7.67
CA GLY A 61 -9.86 2.26 -6.87
C GLY A 61 -9.77 2.97 -5.54
N ALA A 62 -8.56 3.14 -5.02
CA ALA A 62 -8.29 3.92 -3.82
C ALA A 62 -6.95 4.61 -3.94
N THR A 63 -6.90 5.85 -3.44
CA THR A 63 -5.65 6.63 -3.35
C THR A 63 -5.37 6.90 -1.88
N ILE A 64 -4.19 6.50 -1.42
CA ILE A 64 -3.78 6.67 -0.03
C ILE A 64 -2.64 7.68 0.01
N GLU A 65 -2.82 8.74 0.82
CA GLU A 65 -1.81 9.76 1.02
C GLU A 65 -1.37 9.78 2.47
N ILE A 66 -0.07 9.68 2.70
CA ILE A 66 0.51 9.62 4.03
C ILE A 66 1.94 10.13 3.97
N ALA A 67 2.39 10.83 5.02
CA ALA A 67 3.79 11.24 5.12
C ALA A 67 4.67 10.05 5.51
N GLU A 68 5.93 10.06 5.11
CA GLU A 68 6.83 8.95 5.36
C GLU A 68 6.92 8.56 6.85
N PRO A 69 7.09 9.50 7.80
CA PRO A 69 7.13 9.11 9.22
C PRO A 69 5.87 8.39 9.69
N ASP A 70 4.71 8.84 9.21
CA ASP A 70 3.44 8.19 9.56
C ASP A 70 3.32 6.82 8.89
N PHE A 71 3.85 6.67 7.68
CA PHE A 71 3.88 5.39 7.01
C PHE A 71 4.74 4.38 7.78
N GLN A 72 5.86 4.80 8.33
CA GLN A 72 6.70 3.93 9.15
C GLN A 72 5.91 3.37 10.33
N THR A 73 5.15 4.24 10.99
CA THR A 73 4.29 3.85 12.11
C THR A 73 3.21 2.86 11.66
N LEU A 74 2.56 3.17 10.55
CA LEU A 74 1.51 2.33 9.99
C LEU A 74 2.05 0.95 9.61
N TYR A 75 3.17 0.92 8.92
CA TYR A 75 3.75 -0.33 8.44
C TYR A 75 4.16 -1.26 9.59
N ALA A 76 4.66 -0.67 10.68
CA ALA A 76 5.06 -1.44 11.85
C ALA A 76 3.88 -2.12 12.53
N ASN A 77 2.70 -1.46 12.54
CA ASN A 77 1.52 -2.01 13.19
C ASN A 77 0.23 -1.49 12.50
N PRO A 78 -0.10 -2.02 11.31
CA PRO A 78 -1.22 -1.50 10.54
C PRO A 78 -2.57 -1.60 11.24
N GLN A 79 -2.79 -2.66 12.03
CA GLN A 79 -4.07 -2.84 12.71
C GLN A 79 -4.30 -1.77 13.78
N ALA A 80 -3.28 -1.49 14.60
CA ALA A 80 -3.41 -0.53 15.69
C ALA A 80 -3.32 0.92 15.20
N GLU A 81 -2.46 1.20 14.23
CA GLU A 81 -2.15 2.58 13.84
C GLU A 81 -3.00 3.10 12.69
N GLY A 82 -3.55 2.21 11.86
CA GLY A 82 -4.34 2.62 10.69
C GLY A 82 -5.51 3.53 11.05
N MET A 83 -6.34 3.12 12.00
CA MET A 83 -7.48 3.92 12.43
C MET A 83 -7.05 5.21 13.13
N LYS A 84 -6.00 5.12 13.96
CA LYS A 84 -5.49 6.30 14.66
C LYS A 84 -5.01 7.37 13.70
N LEU A 85 -4.23 6.96 12.69
CA LEU A 85 -3.71 7.89 11.70
C LEU A 85 -4.84 8.47 10.85
N PHE A 86 -5.82 7.65 10.51
CA PHE A 86 -6.96 8.09 9.73
C PHE A 86 -7.76 9.18 10.47
N PHE A 87 -8.11 8.93 11.73
CA PHE A 87 -8.85 9.89 12.53
C PHE A 87 -8.04 11.14 12.86
N ALA A 88 -6.72 11.01 12.95
CA ALA A 88 -5.85 12.17 13.19
C ALA A 88 -5.63 13.03 11.94
N GLY A 89 -6.14 12.58 10.78
CA GLY A 89 -5.95 13.29 9.52
C GLY A 89 -4.58 13.09 8.89
N LYS A 90 -3.79 12.17 9.42
CA LYS A 90 -2.45 11.88 8.91
C LYS A 90 -2.46 10.86 7.78
N LEU A 91 -3.49 10.03 7.74
CA LEU A 91 -3.72 9.07 6.66
C LEU A 91 -4.96 9.49 5.90
N LYS A 92 -4.80 9.85 4.64
CA LYS A 92 -5.91 10.28 3.79
C LYS A 92 -6.23 9.19 2.78
N VAL A 93 -7.51 8.91 2.62
CA VAL A 93 -7.99 7.89 1.68
C VAL A 93 -9.02 8.53 0.77
N LYS A 94 -8.79 8.41 -0.54
CA LYS A 94 -9.74 8.84 -1.57
C LYS A 94 -10.21 7.60 -2.32
N GLY A 95 -11.48 7.59 -2.72
CA GLY A 95 -12.06 6.46 -3.43
C GLY A 95 -12.65 5.43 -2.48
N ASN A 96 -12.43 4.16 -2.77
CA ASN A 96 -13.04 3.07 -1.99
C ASN A 96 -12.24 2.79 -0.71
N GLN A 97 -12.83 3.18 0.42
CA GLN A 97 -12.18 2.99 1.73
C GLN A 97 -11.99 1.51 2.09
N MET A 98 -12.85 0.63 1.58
CA MET A 98 -12.68 -0.80 1.83
C MET A 98 -11.39 -1.34 1.21
N LEU A 99 -11.01 -0.81 0.05
CA LEU A 99 -9.74 -1.17 -0.56
C LEU A 99 -8.56 -0.74 0.32
N ALA A 100 -8.66 0.44 0.93
CA ALA A 100 -7.61 0.91 1.84
C ALA A 100 -7.43 -0.04 3.02
N MET A 101 -8.52 -0.61 3.54
CA MET A 101 -8.44 -1.57 4.62
C MET A 101 -7.72 -2.86 4.19
N ASN A 102 -7.78 -3.20 2.92
CA ASN A 102 -7.11 -4.38 2.39
C ASN A 102 -5.59 -4.24 2.37
N LEU A 103 -5.04 -3.03 2.54
CA LEU A 103 -3.60 -2.83 2.60
C LEU A 103 -2.95 -3.62 3.74
N GLN A 104 -3.67 -3.85 4.83
CA GLN A 104 -3.17 -4.69 5.92
C GLN A 104 -2.83 -6.08 5.42
N LYS A 105 -3.72 -6.64 4.60
CA LYS A 105 -3.52 -7.96 4.02
C LYS A 105 -2.35 -7.96 3.04
N LEU A 106 -2.25 -6.89 2.27
CA LEU A 106 -1.17 -6.73 1.29
C LEU A 106 0.19 -6.71 1.99
N PHE A 107 0.33 -5.91 3.03
CA PHE A 107 1.59 -5.80 3.76
C PHE A 107 1.93 -7.07 4.57
N ALA A 108 0.97 -7.95 4.78
CA ALA A 108 1.21 -9.22 5.45
C ALA A 108 1.76 -10.30 4.51
N LEU A 109 1.74 -10.07 3.21
CA LEU A 109 2.29 -11.02 2.24
C LEU A 109 3.81 -11.11 2.36
N LYS A 110 4.33 -12.30 2.19
CA LYS A 110 5.78 -12.57 2.27
C LYS A 110 6.23 -13.42 1.08
#